data_dda18b89aaaa6fe91ebbb250213b674c
#
_entry.id   dda18b89aaaa6fe91ebbb250213b674c
#
_cell.length_a   1.000
_cell.length_b   1.000
_cell.length_c   1.000
_cell.angle_alpha   90.00
_cell.angle_beta   90.00
_cell.angle_gamma   90.00
#
_symmetry.space_group_name_H-M   'P 1'
#
loop_
_entity.id
_entity.type
_entity.pdbx_description
1 polymer ?
#
loop_
_entity_poly.entity_id
_entity_poly.type
_entity_poly.pdbx_seq_one_letter_code
_entity_poly.pdbx_strand_id
1 'polypeptide(L)'
;MTSPRSTSARSNSSSYNRRPDAPAPRQSSYSTESFRNATTGERVVTTTDNTAGSGGRSERGGRGGQPRSGGQGRGGAPRTGQATRTQGGRGQAPASGAATPSGGPKARGSEAIRTRQQLDKADRRSEKGQGGRPQSVSARLSTQALFANEQKVTTADGRSFAELGVPAPLVPALTALGAASPFPIQSATLEATLAGKDVLGRGRTGSGKTIAFAIPLVARLMGGRSKPGFPRGLVLVPTRELALQVEKVIAALAKPVGLKTMVVFGGVGYGGQTAALRAGADIVIACPGRLEDIIHTGSANLSSVEVTVLDEADHMADLGFLPGVRRLLKATDPTGQRLLFSATLDNGISVLVNDFLTDPAVFSVDDAQSKVETLEHHVFAVSRDDRNQVVRELADSGDRRLLFTRTKHAARKWAEQLTKSGINAVDLHGNLSQNARERNLAAFSSGSAKVLVATDIAARGIHVDDIALVVHIDPPTEHKAYLHRSGRTARAGAAGTVVTIMLPEQRSDVQQLMRQAGITPTTSVVTPGATIIGQLSN
;
A
#
# COMPACT_ATOMS: atom_id res chain seq x y z
N MET A 1 52.41 53.21 5.60
CA MET A 1 52.33 54.31 4.61
C MET A 1 51.07 54.05 3.79
N THR A 2 50.14 54.79 4.13
CA THR A 2 49.20 55.73 3.55
C THR A 2 47.98 55.11 2.86
N SER A 3 46.88 55.15 3.60
CA SER A 3 45.51 55.41 3.06
C SER A 3 45.46 56.84 2.52
N PRO A 4 44.44 57.23 1.68
CA PRO A 4 43.17 57.76 2.23
C PRO A 4 41.92 57.44 1.36
N ARG A 5 40.73 57.32 2.03
CA ARG A 5 39.58 58.26 2.23
C ARG A 5 38.94 58.79 0.94
N SER A 6 37.71 58.51 0.78
CA SER A 6 36.34 59.08 0.99
C SER A 6 35.86 59.85 -0.24
N THR A 7 34.57 59.72 -0.59
CA THR A 7 33.52 60.66 -0.30
C THR A 7 32.16 60.24 -0.87
N SER A 8 31.16 60.57 -0.14
CA SER A 8 29.72 60.47 -0.39
C SER A 8 29.21 61.45 -1.43
N ALA A 9 28.10 61.11 -2.11
CA ALA A 9 27.08 62.10 -2.48
C ALA A 9 25.69 61.45 -2.67
N ARG A 10 24.71 62.06 -2.01
CA ARG A 10 23.27 61.85 -2.17
C ARG A 10 22.76 62.68 -3.37
N SER A 11 21.68 62.25 -4.03
CA SER A 11 20.47 63.05 -4.32
C SER A 11 19.49 62.31 -5.22
N ASN A 12 18.29 62.10 -4.73
CA ASN A 12 17.00 62.68 -5.09
C ASN A 12 16.35 62.29 -6.42
N SER A 13 15.21 61.58 -6.23
CA SER A 13 13.87 61.79 -6.81
C SER A 13 13.70 61.95 -8.32
N SER A 14 12.90 61.09 -8.92
CA SER A 14 11.68 61.51 -9.63
C SER A 14 10.84 60.30 -10.09
N SER A 15 9.59 60.34 -9.76
CA SER A 15 8.48 59.52 -10.21
C SER A 15 8.21 59.70 -11.71
N TYR A 16 8.03 58.60 -12.47
CA TYR A 16 7.20 58.62 -13.67
C TYR A 16 6.48 57.29 -13.89
N ASN A 17 5.18 57.38 -13.95
CA ASN A 17 4.19 56.40 -14.35
C ASN A 17 4.42 55.93 -15.80
N ARG A 18 4.45 54.61 -16.08
CA ARG A 18 3.98 54.07 -17.36
C ARG A 18 3.48 52.64 -17.23
N ARG A 19 2.44 52.37 -17.99
CA ARG A 19 1.59 51.19 -18.12
C ARG A 19 2.32 49.97 -18.70
N PRO A 20 1.67 48.78 -18.61
CA PRO A 20 2.28 47.49 -18.86
C PRO A 20 2.27 47.09 -20.32
N ASP A 21 3.34 46.39 -20.79
CA ASP A 21 3.34 45.71 -22.07
C ASP A 21 3.98 44.34 -21.97
N ALA A 22 3.29 43.39 -22.57
CA ALA A 22 3.70 42.10 -23.15
C ALA A 22 4.13 40.94 -22.22
N PRO A 23 3.59 39.72 -22.45
CA PRO A 23 3.94 38.53 -21.72
C PRO A 23 5.27 37.92 -22.21
N ALA A 24 6.11 37.51 -21.25
CA ALA A 24 7.34 36.79 -21.49
C ALA A 24 7.09 35.37 -22.06
N PRO A 25 8.04 34.79 -22.82
CA PRO A 25 7.85 33.50 -23.47
C PRO A 25 7.79 32.35 -22.46
N ARG A 26 6.87 31.40 -22.70
CA ARG A 26 6.71 30.17 -21.94
C ARG A 26 7.98 29.32 -22.04
N GLN A 27 8.57 29.00 -20.90
CA GLN A 27 9.61 28.00 -20.80
C GLN A 27 8.99 26.61 -21.01
N SER A 28 9.48 25.86 -21.98
CA SER A 28 9.20 24.44 -22.17
C SER A 28 9.84 23.64 -21.03
N SER A 29 9.04 22.89 -20.30
CA SER A 29 9.52 21.96 -19.28
C SER A 29 9.99 20.68 -19.95
N TYR A 30 11.27 20.40 -19.89
CA TYR A 30 11.84 19.11 -20.23
C TYR A 30 11.83 18.21 -19.00
N SER A 31 11.29 17.02 -19.12
CA SER A 31 11.43 15.98 -18.11
C SER A 31 12.60 15.08 -18.50
N THR A 32 13.62 15.07 -17.66
CA THR A 32 14.80 14.21 -17.86
C THR A 32 14.73 13.06 -16.86
N GLU A 33 14.51 11.85 -17.33
CA GLU A 33 14.60 10.64 -16.49
C GLU A 33 15.97 9.99 -16.73
N SER A 34 16.67 9.68 -15.64
CA SER A 34 17.96 9.00 -15.70
C SER A 34 17.88 7.65 -14.98
N PHE A 35 18.24 6.58 -15.67
CA PHE A 35 18.34 5.23 -15.12
C PHE A 35 19.79 4.78 -15.12
N ARG A 36 20.23 4.07 -14.08
CA ARG A 36 21.53 3.38 -14.06
C ARG A 36 21.34 1.95 -14.53
N ASN A 37 22.16 1.53 -15.46
CA ASN A 37 22.23 0.14 -15.90
C ASN A 37 22.93 -0.69 -14.80
N ALA A 38 22.23 -1.67 -14.27
CA ALA A 38 22.68 -2.49 -13.14
C ALA A 38 23.91 -3.38 -13.47
N THR A 39 24.27 -3.51 -14.76
CA THR A 39 25.36 -4.40 -15.20
C THR A 39 26.63 -3.65 -15.55
N THR A 40 26.56 -2.40 -15.99
CA THR A 40 27.72 -1.64 -16.46
C THR A 40 28.01 -0.36 -15.68
N GLY A 41 27.14 0.06 -14.78
CA GLY A 41 27.29 1.28 -13.96
C GLY A 41 27.15 2.59 -14.75
N GLU A 42 26.87 2.54 -16.04
CA GLU A 42 26.73 3.71 -16.91
C GLU A 42 25.36 4.38 -16.78
N ARG A 43 25.38 5.70 -16.80
CA ARG A 43 24.18 6.55 -16.69
C ARG A 43 23.64 6.84 -18.09
N VAL A 44 22.47 6.30 -18.42
CA VAL A 44 21.77 6.62 -19.68
C VAL A 44 20.74 7.72 -19.41
N VAL A 45 20.86 8.83 -20.15
CA VAL A 45 19.94 9.96 -20.06
C VAL A 45 19.10 9.98 -21.33
N THR A 46 17.80 9.78 -21.21
CA THR A 46 16.84 9.91 -22.32
C THR A 46 16.05 11.20 -22.16
N THR A 47 16.11 12.06 -23.15
CA THR A 47 15.32 13.29 -23.23
C THR A 47 14.17 13.04 -24.20
N THR A 48 12.94 13.12 -23.72
CA THR A 48 11.73 13.03 -24.56
C THR A 48 11.17 14.43 -24.81
N ASP A 49 11.04 14.78 -26.07
CA ASP A 49 10.44 16.03 -26.54
C ASP A 49 8.92 15.83 -26.67
N ASN A 50 8.14 16.59 -25.92
CA ASN A 50 6.69 16.52 -25.95
C ASN A 50 6.12 17.64 -26.82
N THR A 51 6.27 17.52 -28.14
CA THR A 51 5.53 18.36 -29.08
C THR A 51 4.23 17.68 -29.49
N ALA A 52 3.13 18.14 -28.93
CA ALA A 52 1.78 17.79 -29.40
C ALA A 52 1.52 18.44 -30.76
N GLY A 53 1.43 17.62 -31.80
CA GLY A 53 1.09 18.04 -33.15
C GLY A 53 -0.37 18.48 -33.27
N SER A 54 -0.58 19.72 -33.70
CA SER A 54 -1.87 20.26 -34.15
C SER A 54 -2.02 19.96 -35.65
N GLY A 55 -2.95 19.08 -35.98
CA GLY A 55 -3.33 18.76 -37.37
C GLY A 55 -4.24 19.83 -37.97
N GLY A 56 -3.97 20.12 -39.27
CA GLY A 56 -4.44 21.22 -40.06
C GLY A 56 -5.94 21.29 -40.38
N ARG A 57 -6.35 22.49 -40.59
CA ARG A 57 -7.61 22.94 -41.22
C ARG A 57 -7.56 22.83 -42.75
N SER A 58 -8.65 22.40 -43.34
CA SER A 58 -8.98 22.75 -44.73
C SER A 58 -10.30 23.53 -44.75
N GLU A 59 -10.22 24.70 -45.40
CA GLU A 59 -11.30 25.65 -45.66
C GLU A 59 -12.19 25.19 -46.84
N ARG A 60 -13.48 25.53 -46.78
CA ARG A 60 -14.36 26.14 -47.83
C ARG A 60 -15.75 26.23 -47.22
N GLY A 61 -16.43 27.32 -47.08
CA GLY A 61 -16.75 28.37 -47.97
C GLY A 61 -18.26 28.51 -48.02
N GLY A 62 -18.83 29.70 -47.65
CA GLY A 62 -19.99 30.19 -48.31
C GLY A 62 -21.22 30.58 -47.50
N ARG A 63 -21.39 31.92 -47.26
CA ARG A 63 -22.60 32.77 -47.29
C ARG A 63 -23.82 32.33 -46.46
N GLY A 64 -24.44 33.10 -45.59
CA GLY A 64 -24.84 34.50 -45.65
C GLY A 64 -26.16 34.58 -44.90
N GLY A 65 -26.45 35.67 -44.21
CA GLY A 65 -27.81 36.07 -43.87
C GLY A 65 -28.12 36.29 -42.37
N GLN A 66 -27.90 37.46 -41.90
CA GLN A 66 -28.66 38.13 -40.82
C GLN A 66 -29.86 38.90 -41.41
N PRO A 67 -30.75 39.57 -40.68
CA PRO A 67 -31.20 39.52 -39.26
C PRO A 67 -32.73 39.74 -39.09
N ARG A 68 -33.15 39.99 -37.87
CA ARG A 68 -34.36 40.72 -37.37
C ARG A 68 -35.27 39.85 -36.49
N SER A 69 -35.41 40.21 -35.23
CA SER A 69 -36.15 41.29 -34.53
C SER A 69 -37.52 40.83 -34.04
N GLY A 70 -37.74 41.03 -32.76
CA GLY A 70 -38.97 41.62 -32.28
C GLY A 70 -39.96 40.72 -31.55
N GLY A 71 -40.33 41.13 -30.34
CA GLY A 71 -41.71 40.96 -29.92
C GLY A 71 -41.90 40.57 -28.44
N GLN A 72 -42.14 41.57 -27.68
CA GLN A 72 -42.68 41.70 -26.31
C GLN A 72 -44.10 41.12 -26.16
N GLY A 73 -44.47 40.82 -24.89
CA GLY A 73 -45.84 40.83 -24.39
C GLY A 73 -46.08 39.85 -23.26
N ARG A 74 -46.00 40.24 -22.02
CA ARG A 74 -47.03 40.67 -21.05
C ARG A 74 -48.16 39.65 -20.81
N GLY A 75 -48.28 39.18 -19.57
CA GLY A 75 -49.42 39.51 -18.69
C GLY A 75 -50.27 38.35 -18.20
N GLY A 76 -50.50 38.30 -16.87
CA GLY A 76 -51.80 37.88 -16.36
C GLY A 76 -51.84 36.71 -15.37
N ALA A 77 -51.83 37.00 -14.09
CA ALA A 77 -52.52 36.25 -13.04
C ALA A 77 -53.96 36.83 -12.94
N PRO A 78 -54.86 36.38 -12.05
CA PRO A 78 -55.01 35.24 -11.14
C PRO A 78 -56.45 34.65 -11.13
N ARG A 79 -56.81 33.67 -10.26
CA ARG A 79 -58.05 33.52 -9.45
C ARG A 79 -58.31 32.04 -9.09
N THR A 80 -58.31 31.68 -7.77
CA THR A 80 -59.42 31.61 -6.77
C THR A 80 -60.48 30.51 -7.00
N GLY A 81 -60.75 29.76 -5.96
CA GLY A 81 -61.94 28.95 -5.70
C GLY A 81 -61.61 27.74 -4.82
N GLN A 82 -61.70 27.83 -3.52
CA GLN A 82 -62.76 27.63 -2.49
C GLN A 82 -63.45 26.27 -2.55
N ALA A 83 -63.17 25.48 -1.57
CA ALA A 83 -63.96 25.01 -0.37
C ALA A 83 -64.94 23.88 -0.58
N THR A 84 -64.85 22.87 0.30
CA THR A 84 -65.91 22.35 1.24
C THR A 84 -65.33 21.15 2.01
N ARG A 85 -65.28 21.15 3.21
CA ARG A 85 -65.84 20.87 4.54
C ARG A 85 -66.72 19.60 4.62
N THR A 86 -66.33 18.68 5.54
CA THR A 86 -67.15 17.97 6.57
C THR A 86 -66.18 17.19 7.47
N GLN A 87 -66.17 17.42 8.64
CA GLN A 87 -66.61 17.18 10.01
C GLN A 87 -66.60 15.74 10.48
N GLY A 88 -65.98 15.54 11.66
CA GLY A 88 -66.35 14.67 12.77
C GLY A 88 -65.24 13.71 13.19
N GLY A 89 -64.71 13.75 14.39
CA GLY A 89 -65.07 13.82 15.73
C GLY A 89 -63.93 13.38 16.66
N ARG A 90 -63.73 14.17 17.67
CA ARG A 90 -63.32 14.01 19.07
C ARG A 90 -62.42 12.85 19.53
N GLY A 91 -61.35 13.23 20.27
CA GLY A 91 -60.72 12.48 21.33
C GLY A 91 -59.41 13.08 21.84
N GLN A 92 -59.49 13.89 22.83
CA GLN A 92 -58.62 14.44 23.88
C GLN A 92 -57.11 14.15 23.88
N ALA A 93 -56.37 15.28 24.04
CA ALA A 93 -54.97 15.37 24.51
C ALA A 93 -54.89 15.21 26.06
N PRO A 94 -53.64 15.16 26.68
CA PRO A 94 -52.87 16.39 26.85
C PRO A 94 -51.33 16.27 26.76
N ALA A 95 -50.79 17.36 26.33
CA ALA A 95 -49.60 18.16 26.70
C ALA A 95 -48.36 17.51 27.33
N SER A 96 -47.18 17.72 26.76
CA SER A 96 -46.19 18.74 27.15
C SER A 96 -44.80 18.47 26.55
N GLY A 97 -44.09 19.52 26.19
CA GLY A 97 -42.62 19.55 26.17
C GLY A 97 -41.94 19.68 24.80
N ALA A 98 -41.69 20.89 24.42
CA ALA A 98 -40.79 21.30 23.32
C ALA A 98 -39.32 20.93 23.60
N ALA A 99 -38.63 20.39 22.62
CA ALA A 99 -37.22 20.68 22.37
C ALA A 99 -36.81 20.13 20.99
N THR A 100 -36.47 20.97 20.08
CA THR A 100 -35.75 20.67 18.86
C THR A 100 -34.28 20.33 19.18
N PRO A 101 -33.67 19.35 18.54
CA PRO A 101 -32.24 19.43 18.26
C PRO A 101 -31.95 19.26 16.78
N SER A 102 -31.23 20.21 16.26
CA SER A 102 -30.41 20.13 15.05
C SER A 102 -29.39 19.00 15.18
N GLY A 103 -29.48 17.97 14.37
CA GLY A 103 -28.54 16.85 14.33
C GLY A 103 -28.04 16.61 12.92
N GLY A 104 -26.79 16.98 12.67
CA GLY A 104 -26.04 16.64 11.45
C GLY A 104 -25.66 15.16 11.39
N PRO A 105 -25.21 14.63 10.23
CA PRO A 105 -25.10 13.19 9.96
C PRO A 105 -23.85 12.55 10.59
N LYS A 106 -23.96 11.96 11.78
CA LYS A 106 -22.90 11.18 12.44
C LYS A 106 -23.39 9.84 12.96
N ALA A 107 -23.93 8.95 12.12
CA ALA A 107 -24.38 7.66 12.62
C ALA A 107 -24.21 6.43 11.70
N ARG A 108 -23.42 6.50 10.63
CA ARG A 108 -23.22 5.32 9.76
C ARG A 108 -22.01 4.44 10.11
N GLY A 109 -21.08 4.89 10.96
CA GLY A 109 -19.90 4.10 11.35
C GLY A 109 -20.15 3.12 12.51
N SER A 110 -21.09 3.44 13.40
CA SER A 110 -21.34 2.61 14.60
C SER A 110 -22.26 1.42 14.34
N GLU A 111 -23.12 1.51 13.35
CA GLU A 111 -24.03 0.41 12.96
C GLU A 111 -23.27 -0.71 12.24
N ALA A 112 -22.34 -0.38 11.34
CA ALA A 112 -21.50 -1.35 10.67
C ALA A 112 -20.60 -2.14 11.63
N ILE A 113 -20.11 -1.50 12.69
CA ILE A 113 -19.30 -2.17 13.73
C ILE A 113 -20.16 -3.09 14.60
N ARG A 114 -21.38 -2.68 14.94
CA ARG A 114 -22.34 -3.51 15.71
C ARG A 114 -22.82 -4.72 14.92
N THR A 115 -23.08 -4.55 13.63
CA THR A 115 -23.50 -5.64 12.73
C THR A 115 -22.36 -6.66 12.55
N ARG A 116 -21.12 -6.20 12.44
CA ARG A 116 -19.92 -7.06 12.34
C ARG A 116 -19.69 -7.88 13.61
N GLN A 117 -19.86 -7.26 14.80
CA GLN A 117 -19.76 -7.97 16.09
C GLN A 117 -20.92 -8.96 16.33
N GLN A 118 -22.10 -8.72 15.74
CA GLN A 118 -23.22 -9.66 15.79
C GLN A 118 -23.03 -10.85 14.87
N LEU A 119 -22.44 -10.65 13.68
CA LEU A 119 -22.08 -11.72 12.75
C LEU A 119 -20.98 -12.63 13.31
N ASP A 120 -19.94 -12.05 13.93
CA ASP A 120 -18.89 -12.83 14.61
C ASP A 120 -19.42 -13.64 15.81
N LYS A 121 -20.50 -13.17 16.47
CA LYS A 121 -21.19 -13.93 17.52
C LYS A 121 -22.10 -15.04 16.96
N ALA A 122 -22.69 -14.83 15.79
CA ALA A 122 -23.52 -15.83 15.11
C ALA A 122 -22.66 -16.98 14.57
N ASP A 123 -21.50 -16.68 14.00
CA ASP A 123 -20.54 -17.69 13.52
C ASP A 123 -20.01 -18.57 14.65
N ARG A 124 -19.69 -17.98 15.82
CA ARG A 124 -19.29 -18.74 17.03
C ARG A 124 -20.39 -19.60 17.62
N ARG A 125 -21.67 -19.30 17.33
CA ARG A 125 -22.82 -20.13 17.76
C ARG A 125 -23.08 -21.26 16.78
N SER A 126 -22.86 -21.06 15.47
CA SER A 126 -23.02 -22.12 14.47
C SER A 126 -21.94 -23.20 14.59
N GLU A 127 -20.73 -22.84 15.03
CA GLU A 127 -19.64 -23.80 15.30
C GLU A 127 -19.90 -24.70 16.52
N LYS A 128 -20.79 -24.29 17.46
CA LYS A 128 -21.16 -25.09 18.64
C LYS A 128 -22.39 -26.00 18.47
N GLY A 129 -23.09 -25.91 17.34
CA GLY A 129 -24.40 -26.55 17.15
C GLY A 129 -24.48 -27.72 16.15
N GLN A 130 -23.42 -28.09 15.48
CA GLN A 130 -23.42 -29.25 14.54
C GLN A 130 -22.70 -30.46 15.14
N GLY A 131 -23.42 -31.17 15.98
CA GLY A 131 -23.09 -32.54 16.32
C GLY A 131 -23.58 -33.48 15.22
N GLY A 132 -22.67 -34.25 14.60
CA GLY A 132 -23.01 -35.46 13.90
C GLY A 132 -22.82 -35.50 12.40
N ARG A 133 -21.61 -35.77 11.97
CA ARG A 133 -21.20 -36.79 10.99
C ARG A 133 -19.65 -36.85 10.96
N PRO A 134 -19.02 -38.01 11.04
CA PRO A 134 -17.57 -38.07 10.91
C PRO A 134 -17.20 -37.83 9.45
N GLN A 135 -16.93 -36.58 9.09
CA GLN A 135 -16.05 -36.29 7.99
C GLN A 135 -14.67 -36.77 8.44
N SER A 136 -14.02 -37.58 7.61
CA SER A 136 -12.64 -38.03 7.80
C SER A 136 -11.82 -36.88 8.34
N VAL A 137 -11.39 -36.98 9.59
CA VAL A 137 -10.47 -36.04 10.23
C VAL A 137 -9.14 -36.27 9.49
N SER A 138 -8.95 -35.57 8.38
CA SER A 138 -7.64 -35.34 7.84
C SER A 138 -6.83 -34.75 9.00
N ALA A 139 -5.86 -35.50 9.50
CA ALA A 139 -5.07 -35.10 10.65
C ALA A 139 -4.48 -33.71 10.34
N ARG A 140 -4.89 -32.68 11.09
CA ARG A 140 -4.33 -31.33 10.95
C ARG A 140 -2.85 -31.45 11.20
N LEU A 141 -2.06 -31.21 10.15
CA LEU A 141 -0.61 -31.26 10.25
C LEU A 141 -0.16 -30.18 11.24
N SER A 142 0.66 -30.55 12.20
CA SER A 142 1.34 -29.56 13.06
C SER A 142 2.20 -28.64 12.20
N THR A 143 2.47 -27.45 12.67
CA THR A 143 3.39 -26.53 11.97
C THR A 143 4.71 -27.22 11.60
N GLN A 144 5.26 -28.07 12.49
CA GLN A 144 6.46 -28.87 12.22
C GLN A 144 6.28 -29.89 11.10
N ALA A 145 5.13 -30.55 11.01
CA ALA A 145 4.85 -31.53 9.96
C ALA A 145 4.65 -30.89 8.59
N LEU A 146 4.09 -29.67 8.52
CA LEU A 146 3.99 -28.89 7.29
C LEU A 146 5.35 -28.55 6.69
N PHE A 147 6.38 -28.41 7.54
CA PHE A 147 7.74 -28.06 7.11
C PHE A 147 8.70 -29.25 7.02
N ALA A 148 8.23 -30.47 7.29
CA ALA A 148 9.07 -31.68 7.15
C ALA A 148 9.63 -31.83 5.72
N ASN A 149 8.89 -31.35 4.71
CA ASN A 149 9.25 -31.38 3.31
C ASN A 149 9.61 -29.99 2.74
N GLU A 150 9.99 -29.04 3.58
CA GLU A 150 10.37 -27.69 3.15
C GLU A 150 11.63 -27.71 2.30
N GLN A 151 11.53 -27.23 1.06
CA GLN A 151 12.68 -27.04 0.19
C GLN A 151 13.32 -25.68 0.47
N LYS A 152 14.52 -25.71 1.06
CA LYS A 152 15.31 -24.49 1.30
C LYS A 152 16.10 -24.16 0.04
N VAL A 153 15.89 -22.96 -0.49
CA VAL A 153 16.56 -22.47 -1.69
C VAL A 153 17.36 -21.22 -1.33
N THR A 154 18.65 -21.25 -1.57
CA THR A 154 19.57 -20.14 -1.28
C THR A 154 19.97 -19.35 -2.52
N THR A 155 20.00 -20.02 -3.68
CA THR A 155 20.43 -19.44 -4.97
C THR A 155 19.43 -19.77 -6.06
N ALA A 156 19.34 -18.93 -7.09
CA ALA A 156 18.66 -19.30 -8.33
C ALA A 156 19.45 -20.42 -9.05
N ASP A 157 18.73 -21.30 -9.74
CA ASP A 157 19.33 -22.45 -10.43
C ASP A 157 19.95 -22.11 -11.80
N GLY A 158 19.97 -20.82 -12.16
CA GLY A 158 20.55 -20.30 -13.41
C GLY A 158 19.66 -20.43 -14.63
N ARG A 159 18.50 -21.08 -14.53
CA ARG A 159 17.53 -21.19 -15.64
C ARG A 159 16.85 -19.85 -15.92
N SER A 160 16.57 -19.59 -17.20
CA SER A 160 15.74 -18.46 -17.62
C SER A 160 14.26 -18.71 -17.34
N PHE A 161 13.42 -17.66 -17.41
CA PHE A 161 11.96 -17.81 -17.29
C PHE A 161 11.37 -18.74 -18.35
N ALA A 162 11.91 -18.74 -19.56
CA ALA A 162 11.46 -19.63 -20.64
C ALA A 162 11.77 -21.10 -20.32
N GLU A 163 12.96 -21.41 -19.82
CA GLU A 163 13.36 -22.76 -19.39
C GLU A 163 12.57 -23.26 -18.18
N LEU A 164 12.05 -22.35 -17.35
CA LEU A 164 11.13 -22.64 -16.24
C LEU A 164 9.68 -22.83 -16.70
N GLY A 165 9.41 -22.83 -18.02
CA GLY A 165 8.08 -23.06 -18.58
C GLY A 165 7.15 -21.83 -18.54
N VAL A 166 7.67 -20.63 -18.36
CA VAL A 166 6.86 -19.40 -18.43
C VAL A 166 6.38 -19.20 -19.87
N PRO A 167 5.05 -18.96 -20.09
CA PRO A 167 4.51 -18.74 -21.43
C PRO A 167 5.20 -17.60 -22.17
N ALA A 168 5.55 -17.83 -23.42
CA ALA A 168 6.28 -16.87 -24.26
C ALA A 168 5.71 -15.44 -24.29
N PRO A 169 4.36 -15.21 -24.31
CA PRO A 169 3.81 -13.86 -24.26
C PRO A 169 4.12 -13.05 -23.00
N LEU A 170 4.50 -13.71 -21.89
CA LEU A 170 4.79 -13.05 -20.61
C LEU A 170 6.26 -12.64 -20.48
N VAL A 171 7.18 -13.29 -21.20
CA VAL A 171 8.64 -13.06 -21.07
C VAL A 171 9.04 -11.61 -21.41
N PRO A 172 8.55 -10.98 -22.48
CA PRO A 172 8.86 -9.57 -22.76
C PRO A 172 8.39 -8.61 -21.64
N ALA A 173 7.24 -8.90 -21.04
CA ALA A 173 6.71 -8.10 -19.96
C ALA A 173 7.56 -8.23 -18.68
N LEU A 174 8.12 -9.40 -18.40
CA LEU A 174 9.08 -9.60 -17.29
C LEU A 174 10.35 -8.77 -17.50
N THR A 175 10.89 -8.77 -18.71
CA THR A 175 12.05 -7.94 -19.06
C THR A 175 11.74 -6.46 -18.87
N ALA A 176 10.57 -6.00 -19.31
CA ALA A 176 10.12 -4.61 -19.14
C ALA A 176 9.91 -4.22 -17.66
N LEU A 177 9.61 -5.21 -16.78
CA LEU A 177 9.54 -5.03 -15.33
C LEU A 177 10.93 -5.05 -14.65
N GLY A 178 12.03 -5.20 -15.41
CA GLY A 178 13.37 -5.31 -14.87
C GLY A 178 13.75 -6.70 -14.36
N ALA A 179 12.89 -7.71 -14.58
CA ALA A 179 13.15 -9.10 -14.22
C ALA A 179 13.77 -9.83 -15.42
N ALA A 180 15.08 -9.67 -15.62
CA ALA A 180 15.81 -10.31 -16.70
C ALA A 180 16.06 -11.80 -16.42
N SER A 181 16.24 -12.19 -15.14
CA SER A 181 16.44 -13.56 -14.68
C SER A 181 15.63 -13.84 -13.42
N PRO A 182 15.25 -15.09 -13.16
CA PRO A 182 14.50 -15.48 -11.97
C PRO A 182 15.30 -15.28 -10.68
N PHE A 183 14.63 -14.81 -9.64
CA PHE A 183 15.13 -14.84 -8.26
C PHE A 183 14.94 -16.24 -7.66
N PRO A 184 15.66 -16.58 -6.56
CA PRO A 184 15.59 -17.91 -5.94
C PRO A 184 14.17 -18.41 -5.66
N ILE A 185 13.29 -17.57 -5.11
CA ILE A 185 11.90 -17.95 -4.85
C ILE A 185 11.11 -18.21 -6.15
N GLN A 186 11.44 -17.50 -7.22
CA GLN A 186 10.78 -17.67 -8.53
C GLN A 186 11.21 -18.97 -9.18
N SER A 187 12.52 -19.23 -9.28
CA SER A 187 13.02 -20.49 -9.86
C SER A 187 12.52 -21.71 -9.08
N ALA A 188 12.44 -21.62 -7.75
CA ALA A 188 11.97 -22.70 -6.91
C ALA A 188 10.47 -23.01 -7.07
N THR A 189 9.62 -21.99 -7.19
CA THR A 189 8.17 -22.17 -7.12
C THR A 189 7.49 -22.30 -8.47
N LEU A 190 8.09 -21.79 -9.57
CA LEU A 190 7.43 -21.68 -10.87
C LEU A 190 7.01 -23.04 -11.45
N GLU A 191 7.85 -24.05 -11.37
CA GLU A 191 7.54 -25.38 -11.89
C GLU A 191 6.30 -25.97 -11.22
N ALA A 192 6.24 -25.95 -9.88
CA ALA A 192 5.09 -26.45 -9.13
C ALA A 192 3.82 -25.62 -9.38
N THR A 193 3.95 -24.28 -9.41
CA THR A 193 2.81 -23.38 -9.58
C THR A 193 2.24 -23.43 -11.00
N LEU A 194 3.07 -23.52 -12.03
CA LEU A 194 2.64 -23.68 -13.42
C LEU A 194 2.01 -25.05 -13.68
N ALA A 195 2.45 -26.09 -12.95
CA ALA A 195 1.81 -27.41 -12.96
C ALA A 195 0.44 -27.43 -12.24
N GLY A 196 0.03 -26.32 -11.61
CA GLY A 196 -1.27 -26.18 -10.93
C GLY A 196 -1.29 -26.69 -9.49
N LYS A 197 -0.14 -26.99 -8.88
CA LYS A 197 -0.05 -27.38 -7.47
C LYS A 197 -0.29 -26.19 -6.55
N ASP A 198 -0.87 -26.44 -5.39
CA ASP A 198 -0.89 -25.47 -4.30
C ASP A 198 0.53 -25.26 -3.78
N VAL A 199 0.85 -24.01 -3.44
CA VAL A 199 2.21 -23.66 -2.99
C VAL A 199 2.16 -22.80 -1.74
N LEU A 200 3.04 -23.14 -0.80
CA LEU A 200 3.38 -22.32 0.36
C LEU A 200 4.81 -21.79 0.18
N GLY A 201 4.93 -20.49 -0.11
CA GLY A 201 6.20 -19.81 -0.33
C GLY A 201 6.59 -18.95 0.87
N ARG A 202 7.70 -19.26 1.54
CA ARG A 202 8.27 -18.42 2.58
C ARG A 202 9.43 -17.60 2.02
N GLY A 203 9.36 -16.29 2.22
CA GLY A 203 10.43 -15.39 1.81
C GLY A 203 10.18 -13.97 2.29
N ARG A 204 11.24 -13.24 2.57
CA ARG A 204 11.18 -11.83 3.03
C ARG A 204 10.61 -10.91 1.96
N THR A 205 10.22 -9.71 2.36
CA THR A 205 9.88 -8.62 1.44
C THR A 205 11.11 -8.30 0.58
N GLY A 206 10.91 -8.20 -0.75
CA GLY A 206 12.01 -7.98 -1.70
C GLY A 206 12.65 -9.26 -2.25
N SER A 207 12.21 -10.46 -1.86
CA SER A 207 12.71 -11.73 -2.42
C SER A 207 12.13 -12.08 -3.81
N GLY A 208 11.27 -11.24 -4.39
CA GLY A 208 10.67 -11.48 -5.71
C GLY A 208 9.36 -12.26 -5.70
N LYS A 209 8.69 -12.42 -4.54
CA LYS A 209 7.42 -13.16 -4.39
C LYS A 209 6.32 -12.70 -5.34
N THR A 210 6.20 -11.40 -5.56
CA THR A 210 5.14 -10.84 -6.42
C THR A 210 5.19 -11.41 -7.83
N ILE A 211 6.37 -11.49 -8.44
CA ILE A 211 6.55 -12.11 -9.76
C ILE A 211 6.33 -13.63 -9.68
N ALA A 212 6.78 -14.29 -8.60
CA ALA A 212 6.63 -15.73 -8.41
C ALA A 212 5.16 -16.19 -8.46
N PHE A 213 4.22 -15.41 -7.91
CA PHE A 213 2.80 -15.75 -7.99
C PHE A 213 2.07 -15.07 -9.16
N ALA A 214 2.53 -13.93 -9.66
CA ALA A 214 1.87 -13.24 -10.76
C ALA A 214 1.98 -14.02 -12.08
N ILE A 215 3.12 -14.67 -12.33
CA ILE A 215 3.33 -15.51 -13.52
C ILE A 215 2.30 -16.64 -13.59
N PRO A 216 2.22 -17.56 -12.62
CA PRO A 216 1.26 -18.68 -12.69
C PRO A 216 -0.20 -18.21 -12.67
N LEU A 217 -0.53 -17.16 -11.90
CA LEU A 217 -1.85 -16.56 -11.90
C LEU A 217 -2.28 -16.12 -13.31
N VAL A 218 -1.43 -15.36 -14.01
CA VAL A 218 -1.74 -14.87 -15.36
C VAL A 218 -1.71 -16.03 -16.36
N ALA A 219 -0.70 -16.91 -16.30
CA ALA A 219 -0.56 -18.05 -17.20
C ALA A 219 -1.80 -18.97 -17.17
N ARG A 220 -2.33 -19.28 -15.98
CA ARG A 220 -3.51 -20.12 -15.81
C ARG A 220 -4.76 -19.53 -16.40
N LEU A 221 -4.91 -18.21 -16.38
CA LEU A 221 -6.09 -17.51 -16.83
C LEU A 221 -6.05 -17.12 -18.33
N MET A 222 -4.93 -17.37 -19.01
CA MET A 222 -4.80 -17.09 -20.45
C MET A 222 -5.88 -17.82 -21.26
N GLY A 223 -6.34 -17.18 -22.34
CA GLY A 223 -7.32 -17.75 -23.26
C GLY A 223 -8.77 -17.71 -22.78
N GLY A 224 -9.04 -17.31 -21.52
CA GLY A 224 -10.39 -17.18 -20.99
C GLY A 224 -10.79 -15.74 -20.67
N ARG A 225 -12.06 -15.53 -20.36
CA ARG A 225 -12.63 -14.25 -19.93
C ARG A 225 -13.60 -14.45 -18.78
N SER A 226 -13.63 -13.48 -17.88
CA SER A 226 -14.58 -13.44 -16.77
C SER A 226 -15.97 -13.04 -17.24
N LYS A 227 -16.98 -13.64 -16.63
CA LYS A 227 -18.34 -13.11 -16.69
C LYS A 227 -18.46 -11.85 -15.80
N PRO A 228 -19.33 -10.89 -16.14
CA PRO A 228 -19.61 -9.74 -15.29
C PRO A 228 -19.88 -10.13 -13.83
N GLY A 229 -19.10 -9.59 -12.90
CA GLY A 229 -19.22 -9.90 -11.47
C GLY A 229 -18.58 -11.23 -11.01
N PHE A 230 -18.00 -12.03 -11.91
CA PHE A 230 -17.40 -13.34 -11.59
C PHE A 230 -15.90 -13.35 -11.97
N PRO A 231 -15.01 -12.79 -11.17
CA PRO A 231 -13.57 -12.85 -11.43
C PRO A 231 -13.06 -14.29 -11.40
N ARG A 232 -12.01 -14.57 -12.18
CA ARG A 232 -11.35 -15.87 -12.27
C ARG A 232 -10.07 -15.93 -11.43
N GLY A 233 -9.44 -14.78 -11.18
CA GLY A 233 -8.26 -14.65 -10.31
C GLY A 233 -8.53 -13.74 -9.12
N LEU A 234 -8.02 -14.13 -7.94
CA LEU A 234 -8.12 -13.37 -6.70
C LEU A 234 -6.76 -13.28 -6.03
N VAL A 235 -6.35 -12.05 -5.68
CA VAL A 235 -5.17 -11.82 -4.84
C VAL A 235 -5.61 -11.06 -3.59
N LEU A 236 -5.39 -11.63 -2.42
CA LEU A 236 -5.66 -10.99 -1.14
C LEU A 236 -4.37 -10.42 -0.55
N VAL A 237 -4.43 -9.15 -0.17
CA VAL A 237 -3.31 -8.40 0.41
C VAL A 237 -3.77 -7.56 1.60
N PRO A 238 -2.91 -7.31 2.60
CA PRO A 238 -3.30 -6.61 3.84
C PRO A 238 -3.55 -5.12 3.66
N THR A 239 -2.88 -4.44 2.71
CA THR A 239 -2.89 -2.99 2.61
C THR A 239 -3.22 -2.50 1.20
N ARG A 240 -3.71 -1.26 1.11
CA ARG A 240 -4.05 -0.60 -0.16
C ARG A 240 -2.82 -0.35 -1.02
N GLU A 241 -1.74 0.04 -0.38
CA GLU A 241 -0.47 0.33 -1.02
C GLU A 241 0.10 -0.93 -1.67
N LEU A 242 0.06 -2.05 -0.96
CA LEU A 242 0.48 -3.34 -1.52
C LEU A 242 -0.47 -3.78 -2.65
N ALA A 243 -1.78 -3.53 -2.52
CA ALA A 243 -2.73 -3.83 -3.60
C ALA A 243 -2.38 -3.11 -4.91
N LEU A 244 -2.04 -1.81 -4.83
CA LEU A 244 -1.64 -1.02 -6.00
C LEU A 244 -0.29 -1.49 -6.57
N GLN A 245 0.67 -1.87 -5.73
CA GLN A 245 1.97 -2.38 -6.17
C GLN A 245 1.86 -3.73 -6.86
N VAL A 246 1.11 -4.65 -6.27
CA VAL A 246 0.85 -5.98 -6.84
C VAL A 246 0.08 -5.85 -8.15
N GLU A 247 -0.92 -4.97 -8.20
CA GLU A 247 -1.70 -4.69 -9.43
C GLU A 247 -0.79 -4.22 -10.56
N LYS A 248 0.13 -3.29 -10.30
CA LYS A 248 1.06 -2.79 -11.32
C LYS A 248 1.88 -3.91 -11.97
N VAL A 249 2.32 -4.90 -11.19
CA VAL A 249 3.06 -6.07 -11.70
C VAL A 249 2.13 -7.00 -12.49
N ILE A 250 0.98 -7.34 -11.91
CA ILE A 250 0.03 -8.26 -12.55
C ILE A 250 -0.54 -7.64 -13.83
N ALA A 251 -0.86 -6.34 -13.84
CA ALA A 251 -1.37 -5.65 -15.02
C ALA A 251 -0.36 -5.65 -16.17
N ALA A 252 0.93 -5.49 -15.87
CA ALA A 252 1.99 -5.56 -16.89
C ALA A 252 2.06 -6.94 -17.55
N LEU A 253 1.87 -8.02 -16.79
CA LEU A 253 1.82 -9.39 -17.30
C LEU A 253 0.47 -9.73 -17.96
N ALA A 254 -0.63 -9.21 -17.44
CA ALA A 254 -1.99 -9.48 -17.91
C ALA A 254 -2.31 -8.79 -19.24
N LYS A 255 -1.78 -7.58 -19.46
CA LYS A 255 -2.03 -6.75 -20.64
C LYS A 255 -1.68 -7.44 -21.97
N PRO A 256 -0.50 -8.06 -22.17
CA PRO A 256 -0.16 -8.75 -23.42
C PRO A 256 -1.10 -9.89 -23.78
N VAL A 257 -1.71 -10.54 -22.78
CA VAL A 257 -2.66 -11.65 -22.98
C VAL A 257 -4.12 -11.20 -22.86
N GLY A 258 -4.34 -9.88 -22.77
CA GLY A 258 -5.64 -9.21 -22.83
C GLY A 258 -6.50 -9.43 -21.59
N LEU A 259 -5.98 -9.89 -20.45
CA LEU A 259 -6.71 -9.99 -19.18
C LEU A 259 -6.85 -8.60 -18.52
N LYS A 260 -7.98 -8.40 -17.84
CA LYS A 260 -8.30 -7.16 -17.13
C LYS A 260 -8.07 -7.31 -15.64
N THR A 261 -7.30 -6.41 -15.06
CA THR A 261 -7.05 -6.34 -13.61
C THR A 261 -7.85 -5.24 -12.96
N MET A 262 -8.11 -5.36 -11.67
CA MET A 262 -8.66 -4.28 -10.87
C MET A 262 -8.26 -4.40 -9.40
N VAL A 263 -8.27 -3.26 -8.70
CA VAL A 263 -8.02 -3.19 -7.27
C VAL A 263 -9.30 -2.93 -6.48
N VAL A 264 -9.39 -3.56 -5.29
CA VAL A 264 -10.53 -3.44 -4.36
C VAL A 264 -10.01 -3.15 -2.96
N PHE A 265 -10.22 -1.92 -2.47
CA PHE A 265 -9.83 -1.53 -1.12
C PHE A 265 -10.72 -0.43 -0.55
N GLY A 266 -10.73 -0.30 0.79
CA GLY A 266 -11.52 0.68 1.51
C GLY A 266 -10.96 2.11 1.40
N GLY A 267 -11.79 3.11 1.80
CA GLY A 267 -11.39 4.53 1.84
C GLY A 267 -11.54 5.29 0.52
N VAL A 268 -12.04 4.62 -0.51
CA VAL A 268 -12.48 5.21 -1.78
C VAL A 268 -13.92 4.81 -2.07
N GLY A 269 -14.59 5.51 -2.99
CA GLY A 269 -15.99 5.22 -3.35
C GLY A 269 -16.20 3.81 -3.91
N TYR A 270 -17.40 3.26 -3.70
CA TYR A 270 -17.79 1.94 -4.22
C TYR A 270 -18.00 1.93 -5.73
N GLY A 271 -18.50 3.05 -6.30
CA GLY A 271 -19.02 3.10 -7.67
C GLY A 271 -18.02 2.64 -8.74
N GLY A 272 -16.78 3.12 -8.69
CA GLY A 272 -15.74 2.72 -9.64
C GLY A 272 -15.38 1.24 -9.53
N GLN A 273 -15.29 0.72 -8.30
CA GLN A 273 -14.93 -0.68 -8.05
C GLN A 273 -16.04 -1.63 -8.52
N THR A 274 -17.30 -1.33 -8.20
CA THR A 274 -18.44 -2.14 -8.63
C THR A 274 -18.67 -2.06 -10.14
N ALA A 275 -18.43 -0.91 -10.76
CA ALA A 275 -18.52 -0.76 -12.21
C ALA A 275 -17.48 -1.62 -12.94
N ALA A 276 -16.22 -1.64 -12.47
CA ALA A 276 -15.15 -2.45 -13.04
C ALA A 276 -15.44 -3.96 -12.94
N LEU A 277 -15.99 -4.42 -11.79
CA LEU A 277 -16.44 -5.81 -11.64
C LEU A 277 -17.54 -6.17 -12.61
N ARG A 278 -18.54 -5.32 -12.76
CA ARG A 278 -19.64 -5.51 -13.75
C ARG A 278 -19.15 -5.47 -15.18
N ALA A 279 -18.05 -4.77 -15.47
CA ALA A 279 -17.42 -4.77 -16.78
C ALA A 279 -16.56 -6.02 -17.07
N GLY A 280 -16.51 -6.99 -16.13
CA GLY A 280 -15.81 -8.27 -16.31
C GLY A 280 -14.30 -8.14 -16.07
N ALA A 281 -13.89 -7.76 -14.85
CA ALA A 281 -12.50 -7.87 -14.42
C ALA A 281 -12.12 -9.35 -14.24
N ASP A 282 -11.01 -9.76 -14.85
CA ASP A 282 -10.54 -11.14 -14.80
C ASP A 282 -9.80 -11.45 -13.50
N ILE A 283 -8.99 -10.49 -13.03
CA ILE A 283 -8.18 -10.61 -11.82
C ILE A 283 -8.51 -9.46 -10.86
N VAL A 284 -8.85 -9.82 -9.64
CA VAL A 284 -9.14 -8.88 -8.55
C VAL A 284 -8.03 -8.92 -7.51
N ILE A 285 -7.39 -7.79 -7.25
CA ILE A 285 -6.42 -7.61 -6.17
C ILE A 285 -7.12 -6.84 -5.04
N ALA A 286 -7.27 -7.46 -3.86
CA ALA A 286 -8.19 -6.95 -2.85
C ALA A 286 -7.63 -6.91 -1.43
N CYS A 287 -8.02 -5.86 -0.69
CA CYS A 287 -8.00 -5.91 0.77
C CYS A 287 -9.29 -6.61 1.27
N PRO A 288 -9.19 -7.57 2.21
CA PRO A 288 -10.29 -8.47 2.57
C PRO A 288 -11.60 -7.75 2.91
N GLY A 289 -11.57 -6.75 3.80
CA GLY A 289 -12.78 -6.12 4.29
C GLY A 289 -13.64 -5.45 3.21
N ARG A 290 -13.04 -4.75 2.25
CA ARG A 290 -13.78 -4.11 1.15
C ARG A 290 -14.35 -5.13 0.17
N LEU A 291 -13.63 -6.23 -0.08
CA LEU A 291 -14.13 -7.28 -0.95
C LEU A 291 -15.35 -7.97 -0.33
N GLU A 292 -15.34 -8.25 0.98
CA GLU A 292 -16.51 -8.74 1.72
C GLU A 292 -17.71 -7.81 1.56
N ASP A 293 -17.51 -6.49 1.75
CA ASP A 293 -18.58 -5.51 1.57
C ASP A 293 -19.18 -5.57 0.15
N ILE A 294 -18.34 -5.69 -0.89
CA ILE A 294 -18.77 -5.76 -2.29
C ILE A 294 -19.55 -7.06 -2.58
N ILE A 295 -19.11 -8.19 -2.01
CA ILE A 295 -19.82 -9.48 -2.13
C ILE A 295 -21.19 -9.39 -1.46
N HIS A 296 -21.28 -8.81 -0.25
CA HIS A 296 -22.55 -8.63 0.46
C HIS A 296 -23.56 -7.77 -0.33
N THR A 297 -23.08 -6.84 -1.16
CA THR A 297 -23.97 -6.06 -2.05
C THR A 297 -24.39 -6.82 -3.32
N GLY A 298 -23.96 -8.07 -3.50
CA GLY A 298 -24.22 -8.85 -4.72
C GLY A 298 -23.48 -8.35 -5.96
N SER A 299 -22.48 -7.49 -5.79
CA SER A 299 -21.73 -6.92 -6.93
C SER A 299 -20.55 -7.79 -7.39
N ALA A 300 -20.18 -8.80 -6.61
CA ALA A 300 -19.20 -9.82 -6.96
C ALA A 300 -19.60 -11.19 -6.43
N ASN A 301 -19.19 -12.24 -7.15
CA ASN A 301 -19.30 -13.64 -6.73
C ASN A 301 -17.96 -14.33 -7.04
N LEU A 302 -17.39 -15.00 -6.05
CA LEU A 302 -16.07 -15.62 -6.15
C LEU A 302 -16.09 -17.08 -6.59
N SER A 303 -17.25 -17.68 -6.85
CA SER A 303 -17.39 -19.11 -7.18
C SER A 303 -16.69 -19.53 -8.49
N SER A 304 -16.27 -18.56 -9.32
CA SER A 304 -15.50 -18.81 -10.55
C SER A 304 -14.00 -18.53 -10.40
N VAL A 305 -13.52 -18.33 -9.18
CA VAL A 305 -12.09 -18.06 -8.94
C VAL A 305 -11.29 -19.35 -9.06
N GLU A 306 -10.50 -19.45 -10.11
CA GLU A 306 -9.65 -20.61 -10.45
C GLU A 306 -8.30 -20.57 -9.73
N VAL A 307 -7.77 -19.35 -9.44
CA VAL A 307 -6.51 -19.15 -8.72
C VAL A 307 -6.68 -18.11 -7.64
N THR A 308 -6.34 -18.47 -6.42
CA THR A 308 -6.31 -17.55 -5.27
C THR A 308 -4.89 -17.40 -4.74
N VAL A 309 -4.44 -16.16 -4.61
CA VAL A 309 -3.15 -15.81 -4.01
C VAL A 309 -3.38 -15.09 -2.69
N LEU A 310 -2.65 -15.48 -1.65
CA LEU A 310 -2.54 -14.72 -0.40
C LEU A 310 -1.09 -14.21 -0.30
N ASP A 311 -0.91 -12.90 -0.34
CA ASP A 311 0.40 -12.28 -0.15
C ASP A 311 0.45 -11.53 1.19
N GLU A 312 1.59 -11.60 1.87
CA GLU A 312 1.78 -11.14 3.25
C GLU A 312 0.70 -11.68 4.21
N ALA A 313 0.49 -13.00 4.19
CA ALA A 313 -0.57 -13.66 4.96
C ALA A 313 -0.38 -13.47 6.47
N ASP A 314 0.86 -13.50 6.98
CA ASP A 314 1.21 -13.19 8.37
C ASP A 314 0.77 -11.77 8.77
N HIS A 315 0.92 -10.84 7.86
CA HIS A 315 0.50 -9.48 8.07
C HIS A 315 -1.04 -9.36 8.10
N MET A 316 -1.77 -10.14 7.27
CA MET A 316 -3.23 -10.23 7.39
C MET A 316 -3.67 -10.83 8.73
N ALA A 317 -2.89 -11.77 9.28
CA ALA A 317 -3.10 -12.34 10.60
C ALA A 317 -2.94 -11.28 11.71
N ASP A 318 -1.83 -10.55 11.71
CA ASP A 318 -1.54 -9.48 12.68
C ASP A 318 -2.61 -8.38 12.67
N LEU A 319 -3.19 -8.07 11.51
CA LEU A 319 -4.27 -7.09 11.37
C LEU A 319 -5.66 -7.63 11.75
N GLY A 320 -5.75 -8.91 12.13
CA GLY A 320 -7.01 -9.54 12.49
C GLY A 320 -7.93 -9.83 11.30
N PHE A 321 -7.39 -9.94 10.09
CA PHE A 321 -8.18 -10.19 8.88
C PHE A 321 -8.46 -11.67 8.62
N LEU A 322 -7.87 -12.60 9.39
CA LEU A 322 -8.04 -14.03 9.15
C LEU A 322 -9.50 -14.50 9.08
N PRO A 323 -10.44 -14.03 9.95
CA PRO A 323 -11.85 -14.42 9.82
C PRO A 323 -12.45 -14.03 8.47
N GLY A 324 -12.15 -12.81 7.96
CA GLY A 324 -12.58 -12.35 6.65
C GLY A 324 -11.93 -13.13 5.52
N VAL A 325 -10.61 -13.36 5.58
CA VAL A 325 -9.87 -14.17 4.62
C VAL A 325 -10.47 -15.57 4.50
N ARG A 326 -10.77 -16.24 5.62
CA ARG A 326 -11.41 -17.57 5.62
C ARG A 326 -12.78 -17.56 4.95
N ARG A 327 -13.61 -16.53 5.17
CA ARG A 327 -14.91 -16.40 4.49
C ARG A 327 -14.75 -16.22 2.99
N LEU A 328 -13.79 -15.39 2.56
CA LEU A 328 -13.49 -15.17 1.15
C LEU A 328 -12.98 -16.46 0.47
N LEU A 329 -12.08 -17.20 1.12
CA LEU A 329 -11.56 -18.46 0.59
C LEU A 329 -12.66 -19.54 0.47
N LYS A 330 -13.59 -19.62 1.43
CA LYS A 330 -14.75 -20.51 1.34
C LYS A 330 -15.70 -20.17 0.20
N ALA A 331 -15.71 -18.92 -0.25
CA ALA A 331 -16.54 -18.46 -1.37
C ALA A 331 -15.91 -18.68 -2.75
N THR A 332 -14.61 -19.03 -2.83
CA THR A 332 -13.91 -19.38 -4.07
C THR A 332 -14.18 -20.83 -4.48
N ASP A 333 -13.88 -21.18 -5.73
CA ASP A 333 -13.95 -22.56 -6.20
C ASP A 333 -13.09 -23.48 -5.28
N PRO A 334 -13.66 -24.54 -4.69
CA PRO A 334 -12.92 -25.44 -3.81
C PRO A 334 -11.79 -26.19 -4.52
N THR A 335 -11.87 -26.37 -5.84
CA THR A 335 -10.86 -27.03 -6.69
C THR A 335 -9.83 -26.06 -7.26
N GLY A 336 -10.02 -24.74 -7.04
CA GLY A 336 -9.11 -23.71 -7.51
C GLY A 336 -7.75 -23.80 -6.84
N GLN A 337 -6.70 -23.47 -7.57
CA GLN A 337 -5.31 -23.42 -7.08
C GLN A 337 -5.14 -22.36 -6.00
N ARG A 338 -4.35 -22.65 -4.96
CA ARG A 338 -4.05 -21.71 -3.86
C ARG A 338 -2.56 -21.51 -3.70
N LEU A 339 -2.15 -20.24 -3.75
CA LEU A 339 -0.78 -19.81 -3.60
C LEU A 339 -0.68 -18.93 -2.36
N LEU A 340 0.02 -19.37 -1.33
CA LEU A 340 0.19 -18.62 -0.09
C LEU A 340 1.64 -18.18 0.05
N PHE A 341 1.86 -16.86 0.14
CA PHE A 341 3.16 -16.26 0.35
C PHE A 341 3.20 -15.46 1.66
N SER A 342 4.24 -15.70 2.46
CA SER A 342 4.40 -15.07 3.78
C SER A 342 5.88 -14.90 4.12
N ALA A 343 6.20 -13.94 4.98
CA ALA A 343 7.54 -13.82 5.54
C ALA A 343 7.73 -14.76 6.74
N THR A 344 6.66 -14.97 7.50
CA THR A 344 6.66 -15.84 8.69
C THR A 344 5.51 -16.85 8.62
N LEU A 345 5.67 -17.96 9.31
CA LEU A 345 4.71 -19.06 9.34
C LEU A 345 4.33 -19.33 10.80
N ASP A 346 3.37 -18.58 11.29
CA ASP A 346 2.84 -18.74 12.64
C ASP A 346 1.59 -19.64 12.67
N ASN A 347 1.02 -19.81 13.89
CA ASN A 347 -0.16 -20.66 14.09
C ASN A 347 -1.37 -20.20 13.27
N GLY A 348 -1.50 -18.89 12.98
CA GLY A 348 -2.58 -18.36 12.16
C GLY A 348 -2.47 -18.81 10.70
N ILE A 349 -1.24 -18.82 10.18
CA ILE A 349 -0.94 -19.28 8.82
C ILE A 349 -1.13 -20.78 8.70
N SER A 350 -0.68 -21.55 9.69
CA SER A 350 -0.87 -23.01 9.71
C SER A 350 -2.35 -23.41 9.64
N VAL A 351 -3.24 -22.64 10.27
CA VAL A 351 -4.69 -22.86 10.15
C VAL A 351 -5.18 -22.62 8.72
N LEU A 352 -4.70 -21.56 8.04
CA LEU A 352 -5.09 -21.32 6.64
C LEU A 352 -4.58 -22.41 5.71
N VAL A 353 -3.34 -22.85 5.89
CA VAL A 353 -2.74 -23.94 5.10
C VAL A 353 -3.56 -25.21 5.27
N ASN A 354 -3.81 -25.64 6.51
CA ASN A 354 -4.57 -26.86 6.80
C ASN A 354 -6.04 -26.82 6.32
N ASP A 355 -6.67 -25.64 6.34
CA ASP A 355 -8.09 -25.51 5.99
C ASP A 355 -8.31 -25.38 4.48
N PHE A 356 -7.31 -24.88 3.73
CA PHE A 356 -7.53 -24.46 2.34
C PHE A 356 -6.53 -24.96 1.31
N LEU A 357 -5.31 -25.36 1.66
CA LEU A 357 -4.35 -25.89 0.70
C LEU A 357 -4.41 -27.41 0.66
N THR A 358 -4.26 -27.97 -0.54
CA THR A 358 -4.27 -29.41 -0.78
C THR A 358 -2.87 -29.87 -1.20
N ASP A 359 -2.22 -30.69 -0.36
CA ASP A 359 -0.86 -31.21 -0.58
C ASP A 359 0.12 -30.16 -1.14
N PRO A 360 0.30 -29.01 -0.42
CA PRO A 360 1.06 -27.91 -0.96
C PRO A 360 2.55 -28.24 -1.05
N ALA A 361 3.17 -27.83 -2.16
CA ALA A 361 4.63 -27.78 -2.23
C ALA A 361 5.13 -26.60 -1.37
N VAL A 362 6.08 -26.86 -0.48
CA VAL A 362 6.58 -25.87 0.49
C VAL A 362 7.99 -25.45 0.12
N PHE A 363 8.15 -24.15 -0.10
CA PHE A 363 9.43 -23.55 -0.45
C PHE A 363 9.81 -22.46 0.53
N SER A 364 11.06 -22.40 0.91
CA SER A 364 11.62 -21.36 1.75
C SER A 364 12.88 -20.79 1.10
N VAL A 365 12.88 -19.47 0.98
CA VAL A 365 14.09 -18.74 0.64
C VAL A 365 14.57 -18.06 1.90
N ASP A 366 15.44 -18.74 2.60
CA ASP A 366 16.13 -18.21 3.78
C ASP A 366 17.49 -17.66 3.39
N ASP A 367 17.54 -16.36 3.20
CA ASP A 367 18.76 -15.58 3.38
C ASP A 367 18.93 -15.23 4.88
N ALA A 368 18.61 -16.19 5.77
CA ALA A 368 18.54 -15.92 7.20
C ALA A 368 19.91 -15.55 7.79
N GLN A 369 21.00 -15.96 7.17
CA GLN A 369 22.35 -15.70 7.67
C GLN A 369 23.07 -14.56 6.94
N SER A 370 22.81 -14.31 5.65
CA SER A 370 23.58 -13.31 4.90
C SER A 370 23.12 -11.85 5.10
N LYS A 371 21.91 -11.60 5.65
CA LYS A 371 21.38 -10.24 5.81
C LYS A 371 21.33 -9.72 7.25
N VAL A 372 21.52 -10.55 8.25
CA VAL A 372 21.81 -10.04 9.62
C VAL A 372 23.19 -9.39 9.64
N GLU A 373 24.11 -9.85 8.79
CA GLU A 373 25.48 -9.30 8.69
C GLU A 373 25.55 -7.93 7.99
N THR A 374 24.52 -7.54 7.22
CA THR A 374 24.48 -6.23 6.53
C THR A 374 23.63 -5.18 7.24
N LEU A 375 22.91 -5.56 8.32
CA LEU A 375 22.10 -4.65 9.13
C LEU A 375 22.84 -4.30 10.43
N GLU A 376 23.19 -3.05 10.57
CA GLU A 376 23.68 -2.54 11.84
C GLU A 376 22.53 -2.15 12.76
N HIS A 377 22.52 -2.70 13.96
CA HIS A 377 21.49 -2.42 14.97
C HIS A 377 22.07 -1.63 16.13
N HIS A 378 21.50 -0.44 16.38
CA HIS A 378 21.87 0.44 17.48
C HIS A 378 20.69 0.65 18.44
N VAL A 379 20.98 0.69 19.73
CA VAL A 379 20.06 1.16 20.77
C VAL A 379 20.65 2.40 21.41
N PHE A 380 19.99 3.53 21.24
CA PHE A 380 20.40 4.79 21.83
C PHE A 380 19.61 5.04 23.12
N ALA A 381 20.30 4.92 24.25
CA ALA A 381 19.76 5.29 25.55
C ALA A 381 19.81 6.82 25.68
N VAL A 382 18.64 7.44 25.68
CA VAL A 382 18.48 8.90 25.60
C VAL A 382 17.63 9.41 26.76
N SER A 383 17.95 10.57 27.32
CA SER A 383 17.08 11.22 28.29
C SER A 383 15.77 11.71 27.68
N ARG A 384 14.74 11.95 28.47
CA ARG A 384 13.46 12.49 27.97
C ARG A 384 13.64 13.86 27.32
N ASP A 385 14.52 14.68 27.87
CA ASP A 385 14.75 16.06 27.42
C ASP A 385 15.52 16.08 26.11
N ASP A 386 16.51 15.20 25.95
CA ASP A 386 17.36 15.12 24.76
C ASP A 386 16.69 14.41 23.58
N ARG A 387 15.66 13.59 23.83
CA ARG A 387 15.02 12.74 22.83
C ARG A 387 14.64 13.48 21.55
N ASN A 388 14.03 14.65 21.70
CA ASN A 388 13.54 15.40 20.55
C ASN A 388 14.69 15.92 19.69
N GLN A 389 15.77 16.34 20.30
CA GLN A 389 16.94 16.83 19.59
C GLN A 389 17.70 15.69 18.91
N VAL A 390 17.92 14.57 19.60
CA VAL A 390 18.57 13.38 19.03
C VAL A 390 17.78 12.83 17.82
N VAL A 391 16.44 12.76 17.91
CA VAL A 391 15.60 12.33 16.76
C VAL A 391 15.72 13.31 15.60
N ARG A 392 15.80 14.61 15.87
CA ARG A 392 15.98 15.63 14.82
C ARG A 392 17.32 15.47 14.12
N GLU A 393 18.40 15.29 14.87
CA GLU A 393 19.74 15.06 14.33
C GLU A 393 19.81 13.77 13.50
N LEU A 394 19.18 12.68 13.96
CA LEU A 394 19.05 11.45 13.18
C LEU A 394 18.20 11.62 11.91
N ALA A 395 17.28 12.56 11.89
CA ALA A 395 16.44 12.83 10.72
C ALA A 395 17.12 13.77 9.71
N ASP A 396 18.13 14.54 10.14
CA ASP A 396 18.82 15.54 9.32
C ASP A 396 19.94 14.89 8.51
N SER A 397 19.66 14.58 7.23
CA SER A 397 20.60 13.96 6.29
C SER A 397 20.15 14.14 4.85
N GLY A 398 21.10 13.97 3.93
CA GLY A 398 20.83 13.90 2.49
C GLY A 398 20.07 12.67 2.03
N ASP A 399 20.09 11.57 2.82
CA ASP A 399 19.52 10.28 2.45
C ASP A 399 18.10 10.08 2.98
N ARG A 400 17.41 9.08 2.40
CA ARG A 400 16.04 8.74 2.81
C ARG A 400 16.03 8.02 4.16
N ARG A 401 15.17 8.47 5.07
CA ARG A 401 15.02 7.95 6.42
C ARG A 401 13.56 7.63 6.75
N LEU A 402 13.35 6.49 7.37
CA LEU A 402 12.03 6.04 7.80
C LEU A 402 11.98 6.00 9.33
N LEU A 403 11.13 6.85 9.90
CA LEU A 403 10.95 7.00 11.33
C LEU A 403 9.64 6.35 11.78
N PHE A 404 9.68 5.47 12.76
CA PHE A 404 8.51 4.79 13.29
C PHE A 404 8.04 5.35 14.62
N THR A 405 6.72 5.62 14.69
CA THR A 405 6.05 6.02 15.92
C THR A 405 4.87 5.10 16.23
N ARG A 406 4.50 5.04 17.53
CA ARG A 406 3.41 4.19 17.99
C ARG A 406 2.02 4.69 17.55
N THR A 407 1.82 6.00 17.42
CA THR A 407 0.50 6.58 17.19
C THR A 407 0.45 7.50 15.96
N LYS A 408 -0.71 7.54 15.32
CA LYS A 408 -0.99 8.45 14.19
C LYS A 408 -0.80 9.94 14.53
N HIS A 409 -1.10 10.33 15.78
CA HIS A 409 -0.90 11.70 16.24
C HIS A 409 0.57 12.04 16.41
N ALA A 410 1.37 11.08 16.91
CA ALA A 410 2.82 11.24 17.00
C ALA A 410 3.46 11.33 15.61
N ALA A 411 3.02 10.50 14.64
CA ALA A 411 3.53 10.55 13.26
C ALA A 411 3.35 11.93 12.65
N ARG A 412 2.13 12.47 12.72
CA ARG A 412 1.83 13.82 12.25
C ARG A 412 2.66 14.89 12.96
N LYS A 413 2.68 14.86 14.32
CA LYS A 413 3.41 15.84 15.13
C LYS A 413 4.91 15.86 14.79
N TRP A 414 5.53 14.67 14.65
CA TRP A 414 6.94 14.56 14.30
C TRP A 414 7.22 15.10 12.89
N ALA A 415 6.41 14.76 11.88
CA ALA A 415 6.59 15.28 10.54
C ALA A 415 6.47 16.81 10.50
N GLU A 416 5.47 17.39 11.21
CA GLU A 416 5.30 18.85 11.34
C GLU A 416 6.50 19.51 12.06
N GLN A 417 7.03 18.89 13.13
CA GLN A 417 8.18 19.43 13.88
C GLN A 417 9.46 19.40 13.04
N LEU A 418 9.72 18.30 12.34
CA LEU A 418 10.88 18.16 11.45
C LEU A 418 10.81 19.18 10.30
N THR A 419 9.64 19.34 9.68
CA THR A 419 9.46 20.33 8.60
C THR A 419 9.67 21.76 9.10
N LYS A 420 9.20 22.11 10.31
CA LYS A 420 9.47 23.41 10.94
C LYS A 420 10.94 23.65 11.25
N SER A 421 11.72 22.59 11.41
CA SER A 421 13.17 22.66 11.62
C SER A 421 13.98 22.63 10.32
N GLY A 422 13.32 22.74 9.14
CA GLY A 422 13.99 22.74 7.84
C GLY A 422 14.19 21.36 7.21
N ILE A 423 13.80 20.27 7.90
CA ILE A 423 13.93 18.89 7.39
C ILE A 423 12.64 18.53 6.64
N ASN A 424 12.74 18.26 5.33
CA ASN A 424 11.57 17.93 4.52
C ASN A 424 11.01 16.55 4.87
N ALA A 425 9.98 16.52 5.70
CA ALA A 425 9.35 15.33 6.26
C ALA A 425 7.87 15.23 5.91
N VAL A 426 7.42 14.02 5.61
CA VAL A 426 6.00 13.68 5.39
C VAL A 426 5.56 12.60 6.37
N ASP A 427 4.26 12.56 6.66
CA ASP A 427 3.66 11.55 7.54
C ASP A 427 2.94 10.45 6.76
N LEU A 428 2.83 9.26 7.39
CA LEU A 428 2.02 8.17 6.86
C LEU A 428 1.29 7.43 7.98
N HIS A 429 -0.02 7.57 8.01
CA HIS A 429 -0.86 6.97 9.05
C HIS A 429 -2.31 6.77 8.60
N GLY A 430 -3.09 5.99 9.35
CA GLY A 430 -4.44 5.57 8.97
C GLY A 430 -5.51 6.68 8.85
N ASN A 431 -5.25 7.90 9.35
CA ASN A 431 -6.21 9.01 9.23
C ASN A 431 -6.03 9.86 7.96
N LEU A 432 -4.98 9.64 7.18
CA LEU A 432 -4.80 10.29 5.89
C LEU A 432 -5.82 9.78 4.87
N SER A 433 -6.32 10.68 4.02
CA SER A 433 -7.04 10.26 2.81
C SER A 433 -6.13 9.48 1.87
N GLN A 434 -6.69 8.64 1.00
CA GLN A 434 -5.88 7.84 0.07
C GLN A 434 -4.98 8.73 -0.81
N ASN A 435 -5.53 9.82 -1.35
CA ASN A 435 -4.75 10.77 -2.15
C ASN A 435 -3.59 11.42 -1.38
N ALA A 436 -3.78 11.69 -0.07
CA ALA A 436 -2.71 12.22 0.76
C ALA A 436 -1.62 11.18 1.02
N ARG A 437 -1.99 9.91 1.25
CA ARG A 437 -1.05 8.80 1.40
C ARG A 437 -0.20 8.61 0.15
N GLU A 438 -0.84 8.58 -1.03
CA GLU A 438 -0.17 8.44 -2.32
C GLU A 438 0.78 9.60 -2.61
N ARG A 439 0.36 10.84 -2.35
CA ARG A 439 1.24 12.02 -2.49
C ARG A 439 2.45 11.96 -1.57
N ASN A 440 2.25 11.62 -0.28
CA ASN A 440 3.32 11.55 0.70
C ASN A 440 4.31 10.43 0.36
N LEU A 441 3.81 9.26 -0.06
CA LEU A 441 4.65 8.16 -0.54
C LEU A 441 5.40 8.52 -1.82
N ALA A 442 4.75 9.16 -2.78
CA ALA A 442 5.40 9.63 -4.01
C ALA A 442 6.50 10.65 -3.71
N ALA A 443 6.25 11.60 -2.79
CA ALA A 443 7.24 12.57 -2.36
C ALA A 443 8.46 11.91 -1.70
N PHE A 444 8.23 10.88 -0.87
CA PHE A 444 9.31 10.12 -0.23
C PHE A 444 10.05 9.23 -1.24
N SER A 445 9.35 8.55 -2.14
CA SER A 445 9.96 7.69 -3.16
C SER A 445 10.79 8.46 -4.17
N SER A 446 10.36 9.67 -4.56
CA SER A 446 11.12 10.56 -5.46
C SER A 446 12.31 11.25 -4.77
N GLY A 447 12.39 11.18 -3.43
CA GLY A 447 13.39 11.89 -2.64
C GLY A 447 13.12 13.39 -2.47
N SER A 448 11.96 13.90 -2.92
CA SER A 448 11.53 15.26 -2.64
C SER A 448 11.21 15.48 -1.15
N ALA A 449 10.76 14.44 -0.45
CA ALA A 449 10.78 14.35 1.00
C ALA A 449 11.85 13.34 1.43
N LYS A 450 12.76 13.73 2.31
CA LYS A 450 13.86 12.88 2.80
C LYS A 450 13.46 12.01 3.97
N VAL A 451 12.43 12.43 4.72
CA VAL A 451 11.97 11.74 5.92
C VAL A 451 10.52 11.33 5.77
N LEU A 452 10.25 10.05 6.06
CA LEU A 452 8.90 9.52 6.21
C LEU A 452 8.66 9.14 7.68
N VAL A 453 7.69 9.76 8.33
CA VAL A 453 7.29 9.40 9.69
C VAL A 453 6.02 8.55 9.65
N ALA A 454 6.09 7.30 10.08
CA ALA A 454 5.00 6.36 9.88
C ALA A 454 4.61 5.58 11.15
N THR A 455 3.38 5.06 11.15
CA THR A 455 2.95 4.02 12.09
C THR A 455 3.12 2.64 11.46
N ASP A 456 3.26 1.58 12.27
CA ASP A 456 3.41 0.20 11.80
C ASP A 456 2.40 -0.18 10.73
N ILE A 457 1.12 -0.01 11.03
CA ILE A 457 0.03 -0.38 10.12
C ILE A 457 0.13 0.35 8.77
N ALA A 458 0.58 1.59 8.79
CA ALA A 458 0.65 2.39 7.58
C ALA A 458 1.94 2.16 6.77
N ALA A 459 3.03 1.79 7.43
CA ALA A 459 4.31 1.50 6.80
C ALA A 459 4.43 0.06 6.28
N ARG A 460 3.52 -0.83 6.70
CA ARG A 460 3.47 -2.19 6.16
C ARG A 460 3.05 -2.16 4.69
N GLY A 461 3.68 -2.99 3.87
CA GLY A 461 3.44 -3.00 2.42
C GLY A 461 4.03 -1.83 1.65
N ILE A 462 4.83 -0.95 2.27
CA ILE A 462 5.57 0.08 1.54
C ILE A 462 6.82 -0.55 0.92
N HIS A 463 6.93 -0.44 -0.39
CA HIS A 463 8.17 -0.70 -1.12
C HIS A 463 8.77 0.64 -1.53
N VAL A 464 9.68 1.12 -0.73
CA VAL A 464 10.60 2.20 -1.09
C VAL A 464 11.99 1.64 -0.92
N ASP A 465 12.77 1.70 -1.96
CA ASP A 465 14.17 1.28 -1.97
C ASP A 465 15.06 2.43 -1.47
N ASP A 466 16.32 2.12 -1.19
CA ASP A 466 17.34 3.09 -0.75
C ASP A 466 16.96 3.87 0.52
N ILE A 467 16.36 3.22 1.51
CA ILE A 467 16.21 3.77 2.86
C ILE A 467 17.52 3.48 3.60
N ALA A 468 18.32 4.52 3.85
CA ALA A 468 19.61 4.38 4.52
C ALA A 468 19.46 4.07 6.01
N LEU A 469 18.50 4.73 6.66
CA LEU A 469 18.30 4.62 8.11
C LEU A 469 16.84 4.39 8.48
N VAL A 470 16.60 3.41 9.35
CA VAL A 470 15.34 3.19 10.04
C VAL A 470 15.48 3.61 11.51
N VAL A 471 14.62 4.51 11.97
CA VAL A 471 14.60 4.97 13.37
C VAL A 471 13.31 4.54 14.06
N HIS A 472 13.41 3.75 15.10
CA HIS A 472 12.30 3.49 16.00
C HIS A 472 12.25 4.61 17.05
N ILE A 473 11.51 5.70 16.77
CA ILE A 473 11.29 6.77 17.76
C ILE A 473 10.59 6.17 18.99
N ASP A 474 9.59 5.33 18.76
CA ASP A 474 8.97 4.49 19.78
C ASP A 474 9.34 3.02 19.52
N PRO A 475 9.99 2.33 20.45
CA PRO A 475 10.25 0.90 20.32
C PRO A 475 8.95 0.13 20.06
N PRO A 476 8.94 -0.85 19.15
CA PRO A 476 7.78 -1.72 18.98
C PRO A 476 7.60 -2.63 20.19
N THR A 477 6.37 -3.08 20.43
CA THR A 477 6.04 -3.98 21.54
C THR A 477 6.35 -5.45 21.24
N GLU A 478 6.45 -5.81 19.96
CA GLU A 478 6.61 -7.18 19.48
C GLU A 478 7.86 -7.32 18.60
N HIS A 479 8.58 -8.43 18.78
CA HIS A 479 9.78 -8.73 18.00
C HIS A 479 9.50 -8.87 16.49
N LYS A 480 8.34 -9.39 16.10
CA LYS A 480 7.93 -9.44 14.70
C LYS A 480 7.82 -8.04 14.09
N ALA A 481 7.22 -7.09 14.82
CA ALA A 481 7.12 -5.70 14.36
C ALA A 481 8.52 -5.07 14.24
N TYR A 482 9.45 -5.40 15.15
CA TYR A 482 10.84 -4.96 15.06
C TYR A 482 11.51 -5.42 13.76
N LEU A 483 11.41 -6.70 13.44
CA LEU A 483 11.99 -7.28 12.23
C LEU A 483 11.36 -6.70 10.95
N HIS A 484 10.04 -6.51 10.94
CA HIS A 484 9.32 -5.90 9.81
C HIS A 484 9.68 -4.43 9.58
N ARG A 485 9.93 -3.65 10.65
CA ARG A 485 10.41 -2.27 10.56
C ARG A 485 11.85 -2.24 10.04
N SER A 486 12.73 -3.05 10.64
CA SER A 486 14.14 -3.14 10.27
C SER A 486 14.35 -3.56 8.82
N GLY A 487 13.53 -4.49 8.30
CA GLY A 487 13.56 -4.93 6.91
C GLY A 487 13.10 -3.88 5.88
N ARG A 488 12.92 -2.62 6.27
CA ARG A 488 12.68 -1.51 5.33
C ARG A 488 13.98 -0.90 4.80
N THR A 489 15.11 -1.16 5.43
CA THR A 489 16.46 -0.85 4.94
C THR A 489 17.21 -2.12 4.51
N ALA A 490 18.44 -2.04 4.07
CA ALA A 490 19.28 -3.15 3.61
C ALA A 490 18.61 -3.99 2.50
N ARG A 491 18.04 -3.37 1.50
CA ARG A 491 17.42 -4.05 0.36
C ARG A 491 18.38 -4.15 -0.81
N ALA A 492 18.17 -5.15 -1.66
CA ALA A 492 18.96 -5.41 -2.86
C ALA A 492 20.48 -5.52 -2.60
N GLY A 493 20.90 -5.99 -1.40
CA GLY A 493 22.31 -6.16 -1.05
C GLY A 493 23.01 -4.90 -0.51
N ALA A 494 22.30 -3.78 -0.35
CA ALA A 494 22.82 -2.59 0.29
C ALA A 494 22.95 -2.78 1.81
N ALA A 495 23.93 -2.13 2.45
CA ALA A 495 24.01 -2.01 3.90
C ALA A 495 22.86 -1.14 4.43
N GLY A 496 22.44 -1.35 5.66
CA GLY A 496 21.38 -0.55 6.28
C GLY A 496 21.56 -0.44 7.77
N THR A 497 21.10 0.66 8.34
CA THR A 497 21.20 0.93 9.76
C THR A 497 19.84 1.06 10.42
N VAL A 498 19.71 0.50 11.62
CA VAL A 498 18.50 0.58 12.45
C VAL A 498 18.87 1.18 13.81
N VAL A 499 18.24 2.27 14.16
CA VAL A 499 18.39 2.92 15.47
C VAL A 499 17.11 2.80 16.27
N THR A 500 17.18 2.29 17.49
CA THR A 500 16.06 2.26 18.43
C THR A 500 16.31 3.25 19.56
N ILE A 501 15.49 4.26 19.68
CA ILE A 501 15.50 5.21 20.79
C ILE A 501 14.92 4.52 22.02
N MET A 502 15.67 4.52 23.11
CA MET A 502 15.30 3.90 24.38
C MET A 502 15.34 4.94 25.50
N LEU A 503 14.21 5.18 26.12
CA LEU A 503 14.13 5.98 27.36
C LEU A 503 14.54 5.12 28.57
N PRO A 504 15.01 5.72 29.67
CA PRO A 504 15.46 4.97 30.83
C PRO A 504 14.48 3.93 31.36
N GLU A 505 13.20 4.27 31.38
CA GLU A 505 12.10 3.38 31.83
C GLU A 505 11.79 2.25 30.88
N GLN A 506 12.26 2.30 29.64
CA GLN A 506 12.01 1.27 28.60
C GLN A 506 13.13 0.22 28.52
N ARG A 507 14.14 0.32 29.39
CA ARG A 507 15.36 -0.51 29.31
C ARG A 507 15.05 -2.02 29.32
N SER A 508 14.24 -2.47 30.27
CA SER A 508 13.86 -3.89 30.40
C SER A 508 13.12 -4.40 29.16
N ASP A 509 12.17 -3.59 28.67
CA ASP A 509 11.31 -3.97 27.54
C ASP A 509 12.12 -4.05 26.24
N VAL A 510 12.99 -3.07 25.99
CA VAL A 510 13.87 -3.07 24.80
C VAL A 510 14.87 -4.22 24.86
N GLN A 511 15.45 -4.53 26.01
CA GLN A 511 16.34 -5.68 26.15
C GLN A 511 15.62 -7.02 25.91
N GLN A 512 14.40 -7.16 26.40
CA GLN A 512 13.56 -8.33 26.13
C GLN A 512 13.22 -8.44 24.66
N LEU A 513 12.84 -7.33 24.03
CA LEU A 513 12.54 -7.23 22.60
C LEU A 513 13.72 -7.72 21.75
N MET A 514 14.93 -7.23 22.03
CA MET A 514 16.15 -7.62 21.29
C MET A 514 16.46 -9.10 21.44
N ARG A 515 16.34 -9.65 22.66
CA ARG A 515 16.51 -11.11 22.88
C ARG A 515 15.50 -11.93 22.09
N GLN A 516 14.23 -11.51 22.07
CA GLN A 516 13.18 -12.20 21.32
C GLN A 516 13.37 -12.10 19.80
N ALA A 517 13.94 -10.98 19.34
CA ALA A 517 14.27 -10.76 17.93
C ALA A 517 15.55 -11.50 17.49
N GLY A 518 16.33 -12.07 18.43
CA GLY A 518 17.63 -12.70 18.15
C GLY A 518 18.70 -11.72 17.72
N ILE A 519 18.62 -10.45 18.21
CA ILE A 519 19.52 -9.36 17.80
C ILE A 519 20.39 -8.92 18.96
N THR A 520 21.67 -8.72 18.66
CA THR A 520 22.65 -8.15 19.59
C THR A 520 23.01 -6.73 19.11
N PRO A 521 22.32 -5.67 19.62
CA PRO A 521 22.54 -4.31 19.17
C PRO A 521 23.76 -3.68 19.88
N THR A 522 24.41 -2.73 19.19
CA THR A 522 25.33 -1.80 19.85
C THR A 522 24.52 -0.82 20.69
N THR A 523 24.72 -0.83 22.02
CA THR A 523 23.98 0.07 22.93
C THR A 523 24.89 1.19 23.42
N SER A 524 24.46 2.44 23.21
CA SER A 524 25.18 3.65 23.59
C SER A 524 24.29 4.62 24.36
N VAL A 525 24.85 5.33 25.32
CA VAL A 525 24.21 6.52 25.93
C VAL A 525 24.49 7.70 25.01
N VAL A 526 23.43 8.35 24.52
CA VAL A 526 23.54 9.36 23.48
C VAL A 526 22.90 10.67 23.96
N THR A 527 23.64 11.75 23.76
CA THR A 527 23.18 13.14 23.94
C THR A 527 23.21 13.87 22.61
N PRO A 528 22.53 15.01 22.47
CA PRO A 528 22.62 15.84 21.28
C PRO A 528 24.07 16.17 20.90
N GLY A 529 24.38 16.11 19.60
CA GLY A 529 25.71 16.35 19.07
C GLY A 529 26.71 15.20 19.24
N ALA A 530 26.28 14.03 19.72
CA ALA A 530 27.17 12.87 19.85
C ALA A 530 27.72 12.43 18.50
N THR A 531 29.03 12.13 18.44
CA THR A 531 29.75 11.75 17.20
C THR A 531 29.09 10.59 16.46
N ILE A 532 28.53 9.62 17.18
CA ILE A 532 27.84 8.47 16.58
C ILE A 532 26.63 8.89 15.75
N ILE A 533 25.91 9.97 16.11
CA ILE A 533 24.78 10.48 15.32
C ILE A 533 25.30 11.00 13.97
N GLY A 534 26.39 11.77 13.99
CA GLY A 534 27.02 12.30 12.79
C GLY A 534 27.54 11.21 11.84
N GLN A 535 28.06 10.10 12.39
CA GLN A 535 28.50 8.94 11.60
C GLN A 535 27.34 8.25 10.88
N LEU A 536 26.15 8.22 11.49
CA LEU A 536 24.94 7.65 10.88
C LEU A 536 24.18 8.65 10.01
N SER A 537 24.59 9.91 10.01
CA SER A 537 23.95 10.99 9.24
C SER A 537 24.66 11.28 7.92
N ASN A 538 25.87 10.78 7.76
CA ASN A 538 26.67 10.82 6.53
C ASN A 538 26.58 9.50 5.78
#